data_d2d31d3607d16ac0beae4fe31512a1c0
#
_entry.id   d2d31d3607d16ac0beae4fe31512a1c0
#
_cell.length_a   1.000
_cell.length_b   1.000
_cell.length_c   1.000
_cell.angle_alpha   90.00
_cell.angle_beta   90.00
_cell.angle_gamma   90.00
#
_symmetry.space_group_name_H-M   'P 1'
#
loop_
_entity.id
_entity.type
_entity.pdbx_description
1 polymer ?
#
loop_
_entity_poly.entity_id
_entity_poly.type
_entity_poly.pdbx_seq_one_letter_code
_entity_poly.pdbx_strand_id
1 'polypeptide(L)'
;MRVPFASVNLPGNILYREGWVRHHLMPLQCIRDATLGPFLWKMRSQCFFIDDFNRNGILLPTLPSQAKLTGPPLHLGGHRNYNSRIIAEINAIRIFCEMVRTESHRFEIALGGLRSLQKRVHDAIVTQRVDHVDRVILSGRTDRDLDALIDRLFLTNTK
;
A
#
# COMPACT_ATOMS: atom_id res chain seq x y z
N MET A 1 -0.53 2.19 19.04
CA MET A 1 -1.59 3.23 18.88
C MET A 1 -1.97 3.30 17.40
N ARG A 2 -3.28 3.32 17.08
CA ARG A 2 -3.79 3.51 15.72
C ARG A 2 -3.81 5.00 15.37
N VAL A 3 -3.39 5.34 14.15
CA VAL A 3 -3.44 6.71 13.61
C VAL A 3 -4.41 6.73 12.43
N PRO A 4 -5.60 7.36 12.56
CA PRO A 4 -6.55 7.45 11.45
C PRO A 4 -5.97 8.21 10.27
N PHE A 5 -6.22 7.76 9.03
CA PHE A 5 -5.80 8.47 7.82
C PHE A 5 -6.26 9.92 7.79
N ALA A 6 -7.47 10.19 8.28
CA ALA A 6 -8.04 11.53 8.31
C ALA A 6 -7.25 12.51 9.18
N SER A 7 -6.44 12.02 10.14
CA SER A 7 -5.67 12.87 11.06
C SER A 7 -4.25 13.21 10.59
N VAL A 8 -3.80 12.63 9.47
CA VAL A 8 -2.42 12.79 8.98
C VAL A 8 -2.35 13.87 7.92
N ASN A 9 -1.26 14.62 7.91
CA ASN A 9 -0.95 15.68 6.93
C ASN A 9 -2.10 16.69 6.73
N LEU A 10 -2.63 17.21 7.83
CA LEU A 10 -3.66 18.24 7.83
C LEU A 10 -3.02 19.62 7.80
N PRO A 11 -3.56 20.59 7.01
CA PRO A 11 -3.16 21.99 7.08
C PRO A 11 -3.29 22.54 8.51
N GLY A 12 -2.28 23.30 8.95
CA GLY A 12 -2.20 23.82 10.30
C GLY A 12 -1.55 22.88 11.33
N ASN A 13 -1.27 21.62 10.98
CA ASN A 13 -0.48 20.74 11.84
C ASN A 13 1.03 21.04 11.66
N ILE A 14 1.81 21.01 12.75
CA ILE A 14 3.25 21.25 12.73
C ILE A 14 4.02 20.29 11.80
N LEU A 15 3.48 19.09 11.54
CA LEU A 15 4.06 18.09 10.65
C LEU A 15 3.45 18.10 9.24
N TYR A 16 2.64 19.14 8.93
CA TYR A 16 2.04 19.27 7.59
C TYR A 16 3.12 19.43 6.51
N ARG A 17 2.96 18.66 5.46
CA ARG A 17 3.82 18.74 4.26
C ARG A 17 2.97 19.13 3.07
N GLU A 18 3.11 20.36 2.65
CA GLU A 18 2.46 20.86 1.43
C GLU A 18 2.93 20.07 0.20
N GLY A 19 2.00 19.74 -0.70
CA GLY A 19 2.30 18.95 -1.89
C GLY A 19 2.52 17.45 -1.62
N TRP A 20 2.17 16.97 -0.43
CA TRP A 20 2.17 15.55 -0.10
C TRP A 20 0.76 15.06 0.16
N VAL A 21 0.47 13.83 -0.29
CA VAL A 21 -0.83 13.17 -0.08
C VAL A 21 -0.66 11.85 0.64
N ARG A 22 -1.71 11.48 1.33
CA ARG A 22 -1.81 10.17 2.01
C ARG A 22 -2.12 9.10 0.98
N HIS A 23 -1.32 8.07 0.93
CA HIS A 23 -1.52 6.91 0.07
C HIS A 23 -1.72 5.66 0.93
N HIS A 24 -2.72 4.83 0.58
CA HIS A 24 -2.97 3.53 1.22
C HIS A 24 -2.12 2.46 0.55
N LEU A 25 -1.34 1.72 1.32
CA LEU A 25 -0.59 0.55 0.83
C LEU A 25 -1.55 -0.57 0.38
N MET A 26 -2.63 -0.78 1.13
CA MET A 26 -3.78 -1.58 0.70
C MET A 26 -4.95 -0.65 0.44
N PRO A 27 -5.51 -0.61 -0.78
CA PRO A 27 -6.51 0.37 -1.15
C PRO A 27 -7.83 0.16 -0.39
N LEU A 28 -8.52 1.26 -0.03
CA LEU A 28 -9.84 1.19 0.61
C LEU A 28 -10.90 0.47 -0.23
N GLN A 29 -10.67 0.32 -1.52
CA GLN A 29 -11.53 -0.45 -2.42
C GLN A 29 -11.69 -1.90 -1.95
N CYS A 30 -10.69 -2.49 -1.27
CA CYS A 30 -10.77 -3.84 -0.70
C CYS A 30 -11.90 -4.00 0.32
N ILE A 31 -12.24 -2.95 1.07
CA ILE A 31 -13.33 -3.00 2.06
C ILE A 31 -14.71 -3.04 1.39
N ARG A 32 -14.81 -2.47 0.18
CA ARG A 32 -16.04 -2.41 -0.60
C ARG A 32 -16.25 -3.63 -1.48
N ASP A 33 -15.23 -4.46 -1.62
CA ASP A 33 -15.31 -5.70 -2.37
C ASP A 33 -16.21 -6.72 -1.64
N ALA A 34 -17.11 -7.36 -2.36
CA ALA A 34 -18.10 -8.27 -1.80
C ALA A 34 -17.48 -9.48 -1.08
N THR A 35 -16.30 -9.91 -1.50
CA THR A 35 -15.58 -11.07 -0.95
C THR A 35 -14.57 -10.65 0.10
N LEU A 36 -13.77 -9.63 -0.20
CA LEU A 36 -12.68 -9.19 0.69
C LEU A 36 -13.18 -8.34 1.85
N GLY A 37 -14.26 -7.57 1.68
CA GLY A 37 -14.82 -6.74 2.73
C GLY A 37 -15.14 -7.54 4.00
N PRO A 38 -15.95 -8.62 3.93
CA PRO A 38 -16.24 -9.48 5.08
C PRO A 38 -15.00 -10.12 5.69
N PHE A 39 -14.02 -10.56 4.88
CA PHE A 39 -12.75 -11.11 5.35
C PHE A 39 -11.97 -10.07 6.16
N LEU A 40 -11.76 -8.88 5.61
CA LEU A 40 -11.03 -7.81 6.26
C LEU A 40 -11.76 -7.28 7.49
N TRP A 41 -13.09 -7.30 7.49
CA TRP A 41 -13.89 -6.96 8.66
C TRP A 41 -13.63 -7.92 9.83
N LYS A 42 -13.58 -9.22 9.58
CA LYS A 42 -13.20 -10.22 10.60
C LYS A 42 -11.80 -9.97 11.16
N MET A 43 -10.85 -9.51 10.34
CA MET A 43 -9.49 -9.21 10.78
C MET A 43 -9.39 -8.04 11.76
N ARG A 44 -10.44 -7.21 11.90
CA ARG A 44 -10.47 -6.13 12.90
C ARG A 44 -10.41 -6.65 14.34
N SER A 45 -10.94 -7.84 14.62
CA SER A 45 -10.82 -8.49 15.92
C SER A 45 -9.36 -8.79 16.28
N GLN A 46 -8.49 -8.91 15.28
CA GLN A 46 -7.05 -9.11 15.41
C GLN A 46 -6.26 -7.81 15.31
N CYS A 47 -6.90 -6.67 15.57
CA CYS A 47 -6.30 -5.34 15.49
C CYS A 47 -5.70 -5.01 14.11
N PHE A 48 -6.31 -5.53 13.02
CA PHE A 48 -5.96 -5.17 11.67
C PHE A 48 -6.95 -4.12 11.12
N PHE A 49 -6.46 -2.92 10.86
CA PHE A 49 -7.28 -1.80 10.39
C PHE A 49 -6.66 -1.20 9.13
N ILE A 50 -7.41 -1.21 8.02
CA ILE A 50 -6.95 -0.61 6.75
C ILE A 50 -6.78 0.91 6.86
N ASP A 51 -7.54 1.58 7.70
CA ASP A 51 -7.47 3.02 7.93
C ASP A 51 -6.48 3.43 9.03
N ASP A 52 -5.61 2.52 9.48
CA ASP A 52 -4.47 2.83 10.34
C ASP A 52 -3.28 3.31 9.49
N PHE A 53 -2.99 4.61 9.54
CA PHE A 53 -1.90 5.19 8.75
C PHE A 53 -0.54 4.63 9.11
N ASN A 54 -0.28 4.33 10.39
CA ASN A 54 1.00 3.75 10.81
C ASN A 54 1.31 2.39 10.18
N ARG A 55 0.26 1.66 9.81
CA ARG A 55 0.38 0.30 9.25
C ARG A 55 0.15 0.25 7.75
N ASN A 56 -0.81 1.04 7.28
CA ASN A 56 -1.29 0.98 5.91
C ASN A 56 -1.09 2.29 5.13
N GLY A 57 -0.35 3.24 5.67
CA GLY A 57 -0.19 4.56 5.08
C GLY A 57 1.24 4.92 4.74
N ILE A 58 1.38 5.74 3.73
CA ILE A 58 2.60 6.46 3.39
C ILE A 58 2.24 7.84 2.84
N LEU A 59 3.09 8.83 3.08
CA LEU A 59 2.99 10.12 2.39
C LEU A 59 3.79 10.06 1.10
N LEU A 60 3.17 10.47 0.00
CA LEU A 60 3.79 10.55 -1.32
C LEU A 60 3.69 11.97 -1.87
N PRO A 61 4.73 12.46 -2.58
CA PRO A 61 4.72 13.78 -3.18
C PRO A 61 3.77 13.84 -4.38
N THR A 62 3.15 15.01 -4.58
CA THR A 62 2.32 15.30 -5.77
C THR A 62 3.06 16.21 -6.76
N LEU A 63 4.20 16.75 -6.36
CA LEU A 63 5.01 17.64 -7.20
C LEU A 63 6.30 16.93 -7.65
N PRO A 64 6.64 16.99 -8.97
CA PRO A 64 7.86 16.37 -9.49
C PRO A 64 9.13 16.83 -8.81
N SER A 65 9.20 18.12 -8.44
CA SER A 65 10.35 18.70 -7.72
C SER A 65 10.55 18.04 -6.35
N GLN A 66 9.46 17.75 -5.63
CA GLN A 66 9.52 17.08 -4.32
C GLN A 66 9.90 15.60 -4.46
N ALA A 67 9.35 14.90 -5.46
CA ALA A 67 9.73 13.52 -5.74
C ALA A 67 11.23 13.37 -6.03
N LYS A 68 11.80 14.28 -6.83
CA LYS A 68 13.25 14.33 -7.11
C LYS A 68 14.09 14.52 -5.84
N LEU A 69 13.68 15.43 -4.97
CA LEU A 69 14.44 15.74 -3.76
C LEU A 69 14.35 14.65 -2.69
N THR A 70 13.22 13.98 -2.61
CA THR A 70 12.92 13.08 -1.49
C THR A 70 12.96 11.59 -1.85
N GLY A 71 12.91 11.27 -3.15
CA GLY A 71 13.06 9.93 -3.71
C GLY A 71 11.81 9.03 -3.75
N PRO A 72 10.71 9.22 -3.02
CA PRO A 72 9.48 8.45 -3.20
C PRO A 72 8.83 8.71 -4.56
N PRO A 73 8.10 7.74 -5.11
CA PRO A 73 7.40 7.91 -6.37
C PRO A 73 6.35 9.02 -6.30
N LEU A 74 6.15 9.69 -7.42
CA LEU A 74 5.14 10.73 -7.57
C LEU A 74 3.74 10.10 -7.51
N HIS A 75 2.81 10.73 -6.79
CA HIS A 75 1.42 10.31 -6.69
C HIS A 75 0.50 11.24 -7.49
N LEU A 76 0.06 10.81 -8.68
CA LEU A 76 -0.75 11.63 -9.59
C LEU A 76 -2.22 11.19 -9.71
N GLY A 77 -2.70 10.27 -8.89
CA GLY A 77 -4.12 9.89 -8.92
C GLY A 77 -4.38 8.39 -8.82
N GLY A 78 -5.47 7.92 -9.43
CA GLY A 78 -5.94 6.54 -9.29
C GLY A 78 -5.03 5.52 -9.98
N HIS A 79 -4.55 4.56 -9.21
CA HIS A 79 -3.65 3.49 -9.65
C HIS A 79 -4.46 2.19 -9.86
N ARG A 80 -5.02 2.00 -11.06
CA ARG A 80 -5.86 0.82 -11.33
C ARG A 80 -5.08 -0.48 -11.24
N ASN A 81 -3.90 -0.54 -11.87
CA ASN A 81 -3.07 -1.75 -11.88
C ASN A 81 -2.55 -2.07 -10.48
N TYR A 82 -2.07 -1.05 -9.76
CA TYR A 82 -1.69 -1.18 -8.36
C TYR A 82 -2.83 -1.77 -7.51
N ASN A 83 -4.01 -1.14 -7.57
CA ASN A 83 -5.16 -1.58 -6.79
C ASN A 83 -5.57 -3.02 -7.13
N SER A 84 -5.66 -3.35 -8.43
CA SER A 84 -6.03 -4.69 -8.89
C SER A 84 -5.02 -5.75 -8.41
N ARG A 85 -3.74 -5.43 -8.44
CA ARG A 85 -2.68 -6.34 -7.99
C ARG A 85 -2.74 -6.56 -6.48
N ILE A 86 -2.86 -5.51 -5.68
CA ILE A 86 -3.01 -5.64 -4.23
C ILE A 86 -4.27 -6.40 -3.84
N ILE A 87 -5.39 -6.17 -4.52
CA ILE A 87 -6.64 -6.93 -4.34
C ILE A 87 -6.41 -8.42 -4.62
N ALA A 88 -5.71 -8.77 -5.69
CA ALA A 88 -5.39 -10.16 -6.03
C ALA A 88 -4.53 -10.82 -4.93
N GLU A 89 -3.52 -10.13 -4.41
CA GLU A 89 -2.67 -10.63 -3.32
C GLU A 89 -3.45 -10.85 -2.01
N ILE A 90 -4.33 -9.91 -1.64
CA ILE A 90 -5.21 -10.07 -0.47
C ILE A 90 -6.14 -11.27 -0.65
N ASN A 91 -6.68 -11.46 -1.86
CA ASN A 91 -7.54 -12.59 -2.18
C ASN A 91 -6.78 -13.93 -2.11
N ALA A 92 -5.54 -13.97 -2.57
CA ALA A 92 -4.69 -15.16 -2.43
C ALA A 92 -4.45 -15.52 -0.96
N ILE A 93 -4.18 -14.53 -0.10
CA ILE A 93 -4.05 -14.73 1.35
C ILE A 93 -5.36 -15.29 1.92
N ARG A 94 -6.52 -14.72 1.55
CA ARG A 94 -7.83 -15.20 1.99
C ARG A 94 -8.05 -16.66 1.62
N ILE A 95 -7.86 -17.01 0.35
CA ILE A 95 -8.03 -18.38 -0.17
C ILE A 95 -7.12 -19.35 0.58
N PHE A 96 -5.85 -19.00 0.76
CA PHE A 96 -4.89 -19.83 1.48
C PHE A 96 -5.34 -20.07 2.93
N CYS A 97 -5.86 -19.05 3.62
CA CYS A 97 -6.37 -19.19 4.98
C CYS A 97 -7.59 -20.11 5.07
N GLU A 98 -8.46 -20.13 4.05
CA GLU A 98 -9.64 -21.01 4.03
C GLU A 98 -9.29 -22.49 3.97
N MET A 99 -8.10 -22.85 3.47
CA MET A 99 -7.60 -24.23 3.46
C MET A 99 -7.12 -24.71 4.84
N VAL A 100 -6.95 -23.83 5.80
CA VAL A 100 -6.49 -24.16 7.15
C VAL A 100 -7.65 -24.63 8.01
N ARG A 101 -7.47 -25.74 8.75
CA ARG A 101 -8.55 -26.40 9.49
C ARG A 101 -9.07 -25.60 10.68
N THR A 102 -8.19 -24.99 11.47
CA THR A 102 -8.58 -24.32 12.72
C THR A 102 -8.72 -22.82 12.52
N GLU A 103 -9.73 -22.23 13.14
CA GLU A 103 -10.02 -20.81 13.03
C GLU A 103 -8.88 -19.94 13.60
N SER A 104 -8.29 -20.35 14.72
CA SER A 104 -7.15 -19.66 15.32
C SER A 104 -5.98 -19.56 14.33
N HIS A 105 -5.57 -20.66 13.71
CA HIS A 105 -4.52 -20.67 12.70
C HIS A 105 -4.89 -19.85 11.45
N ARG A 106 -6.17 -19.85 11.04
CA ARG A 106 -6.64 -18.99 9.95
C ARG A 106 -6.35 -17.53 10.23
N PHE A 107 -6.66 -17.06 11.43
CA PHE A 107 -6.42 -15.68 11.83
C PHE A 107 -4.92 -15.34 11.88
N GLU A 108 -4.09 -16.22 12.42
CA GLU A 108 -2.65 -16.01 12.48
C GLU A 108 -2.03 -15.90 11.09
N ILE A 109 -2.36 -16.82 10.19
CA ILE A 109 -1.87 -16.84 8.81
C ILE A 109 -2.38 -15.62 8.06
N ALA A 110 -3.67 -15.28 8.20
CA ALA A 110 -4.25 -14.11 7.56
C ALA A 110 -3.55 -12.83 8.01
N LEU A 111 -3.39 -12.66 9.32
CA LEU A 111 -2.74 -11.48 9.90
C LEU A 111 -1.28 -11.38 9.47
N GLY A 112 -0.54 -12.50 9.52
CA GLY A 112 0.85 -12.58 9.07
C GLY A 112 0.98 -12.23 7.59
N GLY A 113 0.14 -12.81 6.72
CA GLY A 113 0.12 -12.54 5.29
C GLY A 113 -0.19 -11.08 4.95
N LEU A 114 -1.23 -10.52 5.58
CA LEU A 114 -1.62 -9.13 5.37
C LEU A 114 -0.53 -8.15 5.82
N ARG A 115 0.08 -8.38 6.99
CA ARG A 115 1.20 -7.55 7.49
C ARG A 115 2.45 -7.68 6.62
N SER A 116 2.76 -8.88 6.16
CA SER A 116 3.86 -9.11 5.23
C SER A 116 3.64 -8.39 3.91
N LEU A 117 2.42 -8.41 3.37
CA LEU A 117 2.06 -7.67 2.17
C LEU A 117 2.23 -6.16 2.38
N GLN A 118 1.70 -5.60 3.48
CA GLN A 118 1.89 -4.17 3.81
C GLN A 118 3.37 -3.80 3.86
N LYS A 119 4.19 -4.62 4.56
CA LYS A 119 5.62 -4.38 4.67
C LYS A 119 6.31 -4.43 3.31
N ARG A 120 6.07 -5.46 2.49
CA ARG A 120 6.68 -5.59 1.16
C ARG A 120 6.36 -4.40 0.27
N VAL A 121 5.10 -3.96 0.24
CA VAL A 121 4.66 -2.81 -0.55
C VAL A 121 5.30 -1.53 -0.04
N HIS A 122 5.30 -1.31 1.28
CA HIS A 122 5.95 -0.16 1.89
C HIS A 122 7.44 -0.10 1.55
N ASP A 123 8.15 -1.21 1.78
CA ASP A 123 9.58 -1.30 1.52
C ASP A 123 9.91 -1.07 0.04
N ALA A 124 9.11 -1.63 -0.87
CA ALA A 124 9.27 -1.39 -2.30
C ALA A 124 9.12 0.09 -2.66
N ILE A 125 8.14 0.79 -2.09
CA ILE A 125 7.95 2.23 -2.31
C ILE A 125 9.12 3.04 -1.73
N VAL A 126 9.62 2.65 -0.56
CA VAL A 126 10.70 3.38 0.13
C VAL A 126 12.07 3.10 -0.50
N THR A 127 12.36 1.84 -0.88
CA THR A 127 13.67 1.45 -1.45
C THR A 127 13.88 1.94 -2.87
N GLN A 128 12.83 2.18 -3.65
CA GLN A 128 12.95 2.83 -4.97
C GLN A 128 13.51 4.26 -4.91
N ARG A 129 13.72 4.78 -3.71
CA ARG A 129 14.38 6.07 -3.50
C ARG A 129 15.71 6.24 -4.25
N VAL A 130 16.45 5.17 -4.48
CA VAL A 130 17.83 5.24 -4.96
C VAL A 130 17.92 5.11 -6.49
N ASP A 131 17.09 4.24 -7.11
CA ASP A 131 17.21 3.93 -8.53
C ASP A 131 16.43 4.87 -9.45
N HIS A 132 15.57 5.72 -8.88
CA HIS A 132 14.61 6.52 -9.64
C HIS A 132 15.11 7.93 -10.01
N VAL A 133 16.07 8.47 -9.27
CA VAL A 133 16.60 9.83 -9.52
C VAL A 133 17.16 9.93 -10.92
N ASP A 134 17.80 8.88 -11.41
CA ASP A 134 18.43 8.88 -12.75
C ASP A 134 17.43 8.62 -13.89
N ARG A 135 16.32 7.93 -13.65
CA ARG A 135 15.34 7.55 -14.70
C ARG A 135 14.26 8.59 -14.97
N VAL A 136 13.80 9.31 -13.94
CA VAL A 136 12.78 10.37 -14.08
C VAL A 136 13.29 11.54 -14.90
N ILE A 137 14.60 11.78 -14.92
CA ILE A 137 15.22 12.84 -15.73
C ILE A 137 15.08 12.55 -17.23
N LEU A 138 14.98 11.29 -17.63
CA LEU A 138 15.06 10.87 -19.04
C LEU A 138 13.71 10.58 -19.72
N SER A 139 12.60 10.32 -19.01
CA SER A 139 11.41 9.74 -19.64
C SER A 139 10.15 10.60 -19.67
N GLY A 140 10.04 11.66 -18.89
CA GLY A 140 8.81 12.51 -18.87
C GLY A 140 7.50 11.77 -18.57
N ARG A 141 7.56 10.50 -18.08
CA ARG A 141 6.41 9.64 -17.84
C ARG A 141 6.21 9.39 -16.33
N THR A 142 5.30 10.13 -15.74
CA THR A 142 5.09 10.20 -14.30
C THR A 142 4.00 9.28 -13.75
N ASP A 143 3.04 8.84 -14.58
CA ASP A 143 1.84 8.10 -14.11
C ASP A 143 2.06 6.59 -13.93
N ARG A 144 3.19 6.05 -14.40
CA ARG A 144 3.45 4.59 -14.43
C ARG A 144 4.34 4.09 -13.31
N ASP A 145 4.80 4.95 -12.43
CA ASP A 145 5.87 4.59 -11.51
C ASP A 145 5.40 3.65 -10.39
N LEU A 146 4.24 3.89 -9.79
CA LEU A 146 3.66 2.99 -8.80
C LEU A 146 3.16 1.67 -9.43
N ASP A 147 2.54 1.73 -10.60
CA ASP A 147 2.07 0.54 -11.31
C ASP A 147 3.25 -0.34 -11.75
N ALA A 148 4.29 0.26 -12.33
CA ALA A 148 5.50 -0.45 -12.74
C ALA A 148 6.30 -1.02 -11.54
N LEU A 149 6.24 -0.35 -10.40
CA LEU A 149 6.82 -0.83 -9.15
C LEU A 149 6.15 -2.11 -8.67
N ILE A 150 4.83 -2.07 -8.63
CA ILE A 150 4.02 -3.20 -8.20
C ILE A 150 4.19 -4.39 -9.13
N ASP A 151 4.19 -4.18 -10.43
CA ASP A 151 4.42 -5.24 -11.40
C ASP A 151 5.78 -5.92 -11.15
N ARG A 152 6.84 -5.16 -10.92
CA ARG A 152 8.16 -5.73 -10.58
C ARG A 152 8.15 -6.50 -9.26
N LEU A 153 7.51 -5.96 -8.22
CA LEU A 153 7.45 -6.61 -6.91
C LEU A 153 6.82 -8.00 -6.97
N PHE A 154 5.83 -8.20 -7.85
CA PHE A 154 5.08 -9.45 -7.94
C PHE A 154 5.46 -10.35 -9.10
N LEU A 155 6.12 -9.83 -10.16
CA LEU A 155 6.65 -10.66 -11.26
C LEU A 155 7.94 -11.40 -10.87
N THR A 156 8.74 -10.88 -9.95
CA THR A 156 9.99 -11.52 -9.50
C THR A 156 9.77 -12.74 -8.61
N ASN A 157 8.55 -13.00 -8.15
CA ASN A 157 8.22 -14.13 -7.26
C ASN A 157 7.64 -15.36 -7.99
N THR A 158 7.70 -15.43 -9.32
CA THR A 158 7.21 -16.57 -10.13
C THR A 158 8.33 -17.50 -10.63
N LYS A 159 9.43 -17.62 -9.87
CA LYS A 159 10.46 -18.62 -10.13
C LYS A 159 10.56 -19.61 -9.00
#